data_d3b5e16c82f4fe139a212b83318fba1b
#
_entry.id   d3b5e16c82f4fe139a212b83318fba1b
#
_cell.length_a   1.000
_cell.length_b   1.000
_cell.length_c   1.000
_cell.angle_alpha   90.00
_cell.angle_beta   90.00
_cell.angle_gamma   90.00
#
_symmetry.space_group_name_H-M   'P 1'
#
loop_
_entity.id
_entity.type
_entity.pdbx_description
1 polymer ?
#
loop_
_entity_poly.entity_id
_entity_poly.type
_entity_poly.pdbx_seq_one_letter_code
_entity_poly.pdbx_strand_id
1 'polypeptide(L)'
;MNYLSIDIGTTGCKCQLFSEKGEILQYLFEEYDFLASDGCQYVDIYAIEKHLRQMIGSISQQYKIDSVCISSLGESFVLLDKEDNVLFYPMLYTDPRGEKEAEEIKARIGEGNAFLTTGVIPHSMYSLSKLLWIKNNYPEVFAKADKMMLMCDYFGYLLTGERVIDYALASRTGAFDVDKLTFSKEILDEFDIPMSLFSDPKRSGTIVGKLKAEFGIDAVLVLGSHDQVCTALGAGVLEAGDAVDGMGTVECITTLFRDKPTDIEMGKQGYPCVPYALEGLYCTYILNFSCGSTVNWLRKKIMHGYKGEEKDFFTYIEKDMVDEPTGILTLPYFGGASTPYQDLNAKGAIVNLTAETTDSTLYKSLMEGTAFEMRFNAETVGRYVITVDNVVATGGGANSEKWMQIKADIQNIPVKILRSSEGGLCGCAMLQAVALGGAKDLYEARDIFVRYVKEFEPNHTQHIAYEGQYQKYKKLYKTLKEMN
;
A
#
# COMPACT_ATOMS: atom_id res chain seq x y z
N MET A 1 7.42 -2.84 28.24
CA MET A 1 8.01 -2.01 27.15
C MET A 1 6.89 -1.26 26.44
N ASN A 2 7.21 -0.08 25.88
CA ASN A 2 6.26 0.70 25.07
C ASN A 2 6.87 0.97 23.70
N TYR A 3 6.11 0.69 22.65
CA TYR A 3 6.52 0.71 21.25
C TYR A 3 5.85 1.89 20.56
N LEU A 4 6.62 2.87 20.11
CA LEU A 4 6.10 4.00 19.33
C LEU A 4 6.15 3.66 17.85
N SER A 5 5.01 3.48 17.24
CA SER A 5 4.85 3.27 15.80
C SER A 5 4.50 4.59 15.13
N ILE A 6 5.10 4.87 13.98
CA ILE A 6 4.90 6.08 13.19
C ILE A 6 4.59 5.66 11.75
N ASP A 7 3.62 6.31 11.13
CA ASP A 7 3.25 6.10 9.73
C ASP A 7 3.26 7.44 8.98
N ILE A 8 4.11 7.53 7.96
CA ILE A 8 4.28 8.71 7.11
C ILE A 8 3.55 8.46 5.79
N GLY A 9 2.29 8.88 5.74
CA GLY A 9 1.44 8.74 4.56
C GLY A 9 1.49 9.96 3.63
N THR A 10 0.63 9.97 2.61
CA THR A 10 0.55 11.09 1.65
C THR A 10 -0.23 12.30 2.18
N THR A 11 -1.09 12.13 3.18
CA THR A 11 -1.98 13.18 3.71
C THR A 11 -1.62 13.64 5.11
N GLY A 12 -0.71 12.94 5.78
CA GLY A 12 -0.34 13.25 7.15
C GLY A 12 0.55 12.20 7.78
N CYS A 13 1.02 12.52 8.97
CA CYS A 13 1.81 11.65 9.82
C CYS A 13 0.96 11.19 11.00
N LYS A 14 0.94 9.88 11.24
CA LYS A 14 0.25 9.26 12.38
C LYS A 14 1.26 8.64 13.32
N CYS A 15 0.98 8.65 14.61
CA CYS A 15 1.74 7.84 15.54
C CYS A 15 0.83 7.19 16.58
N GLN A 16 1.25 6.03 17.04
CA GLN A 16 0.54 5.27 18.07
C GLN A 16 1.56 4.63 19.01
N LEU A 17 1.34 4.84 20.30
CA LEU A 17 2.13 4.18 21.34
C LEU A 17 1.38 2.94 21.82
N PHE A 18 2.03 1.79 21.74
CA PHE A 18 1.53 0.52 22.23
C PHE A 18 2.27 0.09 23.50
N SER A 19 1.53 -0.51 24.44
CA SER A 19 2.15 -1.29 25.52
C SER A 19 2.62 -2.66 24.98
N GLU A 20 3.48 -3.34 25.73
CA GLU A 20 3.90 -4.74 25.42
C GLU A 20 2.74 -5.75 25.41
N LYS A 21 1.55 -5.37 25.90
CA LYS A 21 0.33 -6.18 25.89
C LYS A 21 -0.58 -5.87 24.68
N GLY A 22 -0.14 -5.00 23.78
CA GLY A 22 -0.92 -4.57 22.61
C GLY A 22 -1.99 -3.54 22.91
N GLU A 23 -1.97 -2.90 24.12
CA GLU A 23 -2.90 -1.82 24.45
C GLU A 23 -2.42 -0.52 23.81
N ILE A 24 -3.36 0.22 23.21
CA ILE A 24 -3.10 1.55 22.67
C ILE A 24 -3.09 2.55 23.83
N LEU A 25 -1.93 3.14 24.10
CA LEU A 25 -1.76 4.12 25.16
C LEU A 25 -2.01 5.55 24.68
N GLN A 26 -1.63 5.86 23.46
CA GLN A 26 -1.85 7.16 22.83
C GLN A 26 -1.87 7.05 21.30
N TYR A 27 -2.66 7.92 20.66
CA TYR A 27 -2.71 8.12 19.20
C TYR A 27 -2.66 9.60 18.90
N LEU A 28 -1.85 10.00 17.92
CA LEU A 28 -1.78 11.37 17.41
C LEU A 28 -1.79 11.30 15.88
N PHE A 29 -2.37 12.33 15.27
CA PHE A 29 -2.40 12.54 13.82
C PHE A 29 -2.18 14.01 13.51
N GLU A 30 -1.28 14.30 12.59
CA GLU A 30 -1.01 15.64 12.09
C GLU A 30 -1.07 15.62 10.56
N GLU A 31 -1.88 16.49 10.01
CA GLU A 31 -1.95 16.71 8.55
C GLU A 31 -0.80 17.60 8.09
N TYR A 32 -0.35 17.40 6.86
CA TYR A 32 0.57 18.30 6.19
C TYR A 32 0.21 18.45 4.71
N ASP A 33 0.54 19.62 4.16
CA ASP A 33 0.39 19.91 2.75
C ASP A 33 1.67 19.57 1.98
N PHE A 34 1.53 19.40 0.66
CA PHE A 34 2.68 19.29 -0.22
C PHE A 34 3.28 20.65 -0.50
N LEU A 35 4.60 20.71 -0.67
CA LEU A 35 5.26 21.89 -1.23
C LEU A 35 4.90 21.99 -2.70
N ALA A 36 4.44 23.18 -3.12
CA ALA A 36 4.15 23.47 -4.52
C ALA A 36 5.26 24.35 -5.10
N SER A 37 5.91 23.88 -6.17
CA SER A 37 6.90 24.66 -6.93
C SER A 37 6.81 24.28 -8.40
N ASP A 38 6.83 25.31 -9.27
CA ASP A 38 6.84 25.15 -10.74
C ASP A 38 5.72 24.26 -11.30
N GLY A 39 4.55 24.28 -10.65
CA GLY A 39 3.40 23.44 -11.00
C GLY A 39 3.50 21.97 -10.57
N CYS A 40 4.52 21.63 -9.80
CA CYS A 40 4.76 20.29 -9.24
C CYS A 40 4.51 20.26 -7.74
N GLN A 41 4.25 19.07 -7.22
CA GLN A 41 4.07 18.83 -5.78
C GLN A 41 5.22 17.93 -5.26
N TYR A 42 5.72 18.31 -4.08
CA TYR A 42 6.79 17.60 -3.39
C TYR A 42 6.40 17.32 -1.94
N VAL A 43 6.92 16.26 -1.35
CA VAL A 43 6.71 15.97 0.06
C VAL A 43 7.47 17.00 0.91
N ASP A 44 6.79 17.63 1.87
CA ASP A 44 7.41 18.58 2.81
C ASP A 44 8.07 17.84 3.96
N ILE A 45 9.34 17.46 3.78
CA ILE A 45 10.12 16.74 4.78
C ILE A 45 10.34 17.55 6.07
N TYR A 46 10.34 18.89 5.99
CA TYR A 46 10.53 19.74 7.18
C TYR A 46 9.25 19.82 8.01
N ALA A 47 8.08 19.86 7.37
CA ALA A 47 6.81 19.76 8.07
C ALA A 47 6.70 18.40 8.79
N ILE A 48 7.06 17.30 8.09
CA ILE A 48 7.07 15.96 8.69
C ILE A 48 8.04 15.88 9.86
N GLU A 49 9.28 16.36 9.72
CA GLU A 49 10.25 16.40 10.82
C GLU A 49 9.72 17.14 12.04
N LYS A 50 9.12 18.32 11.82
CA LYS A 50 8.51 19.10 12.89
C LYS A 50 7.43 18.31 13.63
N HIS A 51 6.53 17.63 12.88
CA HIS A 51 5.49 16.81 13.48
C HIS A 51 6.06 15.62 14.25
N LEU A 52 7.06 14.92 13.70
CA LEU A 52 7.73 13.82 14.39
C LEU A 52 8.33 14.26 15.74
N ARG A 53 9.06 15.39 15.75
CA ARG A 53 9.64 15.95 16.98
C ARG A 53 8.55 16.32 18.00
N GLN A 54 7.46 16.91 17.56
CA GLN A 54 6.32 17.27 18.41
C GLN A 54 5.61 16.04 18.99
N MET A 55 5.34 15.04 18.18
CA MET A 55 4.69 13.79 18.60
C MET A 55 5.55 13.02 19.61
N ILE A 56 6.83 12.80 19.30
CA ILE A 56 7.78 12.13 20.20
C ILE A 56 7.87 12.91 21.52
N GLY A 57 8.04 14.23 21.46
CA GLY A 57 8.13 15.08 22.65
C GLY A 57 6.88 15.06 23.50
N SER A 58 5.69 15.12 22.88
CA SER A 58 4.39 15.07 23.60
C SER A 58 4.17 13.74 24.31
N ILE A 59 4.45 12.62 23.62
CA ILE A 59 4.27 11.28 24.19
C ILE A 59 5.26 11.01 25.31
N SER A 60 6.55 11.42 25.12
CA SER A 60 7.60 11.18 26.10
C SER A 60 7.42 11.91 27.44
N GLN A 61 6.59 12.97 27.48
CA GLN A 61 6.21 13.65 28.72
C GLN A 61 5.31 12.79 29.63
N GLN A 62 4.58 11.84 29.06
CA GLN A 62 3.60 11.03 29.76
C GLN A 62 4.01 9.56 29.88
N TYR A 63 4.73 9.06 28.91
CA TYR A 63 5.08 7.66 28.78
C TYR A 63 6.57 7.48 28.46
N LYS A 64 7.17 6.45 29.02
CA LYS A 64 8.47 5.98 28.57
C LYS A 64 8.30 5.36 27.17
N ILE A 65 9.17 5.73 26.22
CA ILE A 65 9.27 5.12 24.90
C ILE A 65 10.53 4.25 24.89
N ASP A 66 10.39 2.95 24.62
CA ASP A 66 11.52 2.01 24.58
C ASP A 66 12.06 1.84 23.16
N SER A 67 11.20 1.96 22.15
CA SER A 67 11.60 1.92 20.75
C SER A 67 10.67 2.76 19.85
N VAL A 68 11.18 3.09 18.66
CA VAL A 68 10.47 3.77 17.59
C VAL A 68 10.57 2.89 16.33
N CYS A 69 9.50 2.82 15.54
CA CYS A 69 9.49 2.17 14.22
C CYS A 69 8.69 3.03 13.25
N ILE A 70 9.19 3.19 12.02
CA ILE A 70 8.59 4.04 10.99
C ILE A 70 8.10 3.18 9.84
N SER A 71 6.84 3.35 9.46
CA SER A 71 6.25 2.95 8.19
C SER A 71 6.12 4.18 7.29
N SER A 72 6.27 4.02 5.99
CA SER A 72 6.11 5.15 5.08
C SER A 72 5.57 4.76 3.70
N LEU A 73 5.09 5.77 2.98
CA LEU A 73 4.91 5.69 1.54
C LEU A 73 6.22 5.27 0.85
N GLY A 74 6.10 4.59 -0.28
CA GLY A 74 7.23 4.12 -1.08
C GLY A 74 7.71 5.15 -2.10
N GLU A 75 8.72 4.79 -2.87
CA GLU A 75 9.26 5.39 -4.09
C GLU A 75 9.78 6.83 -3.98
N SER A 76 9.14 7.68 -3.16
CA SER A 76 9.54 9.09 -2.94
C SER A 76 10.84 9.16 -2.16
N PHE A 77 11.81 9.91 -2.67
CA PHE A 77 13.14 10.02 -2.06
C PHE A 77 13.65 11.46 -2.02
N VAL A 78 14.50 11.74 -1.05
CA VAL A 78 15.27 12.97 -0.94
C VAL A 78 16.70 12.74 -1.43
N LEU A 79 17.31 13.73 -2.11
CA LEU A 79 18.73 13.76 -2.38
C LEU A 79 19.42 14.73 -1.44
N LEU A 80 20.51 14.27 -0.81
CA LEU A 80 21.33 15.06 0.11
C LEU A 80 22.77 15.14 -0.40
N ASP A 81 23.45 16.25 -0.08
CA ASP A 81 24.90 16.35 -0.22
C ASP A 81 25.63 15.72 0.98
N LYS A 82 26.96 15.88 1.02
CA LYS A 82 27.83 15.35 2.09
C LYS A 82 27.56 15.99 3.46
N GLU A 83 27.10 17.22 3.45
CA GLU A 83 26.78 18.03 4.62
C GLU A 83 25.31 17.89 5.06
N ASP A 84 24.56 16.94 4.47
CA ASP A 84 23.14 16.68 4.68
C ASP A 84 22.19 17.82 4.22
N ASN A 85 22.67 18.71 3.35
CA ASN A 85 21.78 19.70 2.74
C ASN A 85 20.90 19.04 1.68
N VAL A 86 19.61 19.41 1.65
CA VAL A 86 18.66 18.92 0.66
C VAL A 86 18.99 19.50 -0.71
N LEU A 87 19.35 18.63 -1.65
CA LEU A 87 19.60 18.99 -3.05
C LEU A 87 18.33 18.90 -3.90
N PHE A 88 17.45 17.95 -3.59
CA PHE A 88 16.20 17.75 -4.30
C PHE A 88 15.13 17.18 -3.37
N TYR A 89 13.91 17.80 -3.41
CA TYR A 89 12.78 17.37 -2.60
C TYR A 89 12.11 16.11 -3.17
N PRO A 90 11.50 15.26 -2.32
CA PRO A 90 10.86 14.04 -2.76
C PRO A 90 9.67 14.32 -3.70
N MET A 91 9.74 13.78 -4.91
CA MET A 91 8.60 13.71 -5.83
C MET A 91 7.64 12.60 -5.39
N LEU A 92 6.34 12.83 -5.52
CA LEU A 92 5.36 11.77 -5.28
C LEU A 92 5.49 10.64 -6.32
N TYR A 93 5.09 9.43 -5.95
CA TYR A 93 5.05 8.29 -6.88
C TYR A 93 4.12 8.53 -8.08
N THR A 94 3.09 9.39 -7.92
CA THR A 94 2.16 9.80 -8.98
C THR A 94 2.71 10.84 -9.93
N ASP A 95 3.88 11.45 -9.63
CA ASP A 95 4.50 12.44 -10.50
C ASP A 95 4.98 11.78 -11.81
N PRO A 96 4.60 12.29 -12.98
CA PRO A 96 4.92 11.66 -14.27
C PRO A 96 6.37 11.83 -14.71
N ARG A 97 7.17 12.66 -14.03
CA ARG A 97 8.59 12.81 -14.37
C ARG A 97 9.32 11.48 -14.24
N GLY A 98 10.13 11.13 -15.23
CA GLY A 98 10.82 9.85 -15.33
C GLY A 98 10.16 8.86 -16.31
N GLU A 99 9.09 9.23 -17.05
CA GLU A 99 8.48 8.35 -18.06
C GLU A 99 9.46 7.99 -19.18
N LYS A 100 10.22 8.97 -19.69
CA LYS A 100 11.23 8.74 -20.74
C LYS A 100 12.37 7.86 -20.23
N GLU A 101 12.78 8.09 -19.00
CA GLU A 101 13.83 7.33 -18.33
C GLU A 101 13.36 5.89 -18.03
N ALA A 102 12.09 5.68 -17.71
CA ALA A 102 11.52 4.34 -17.58
C ALA A 102 11.60 3.57 -18.92
N GLU A 103 11.28 4.22 -20.04
CA GLU A 103 11.44 3.62 -21.38
C GLU A 103 12.93 3.38 -21.72
N GLU A 104 13.83 4.28 -21.32
CA GLU A 104 15.28 4.07 -21.46
C GLU A 104 15.73 2.84 -20.67
N ILE A 105 15.27 2.66 -19.43
CA ILE A 105 15.59 1.49 -18.60
C ILE A 105 15.10 0.22 -19.31
N LYS A 106 13.87 0.21 -19.84
CA LYS A 106 13.34 -0.92 -20.60
C LYS A 106 14.19 -1.24 -21.84
N ALA A 107 14.62 -0.22 -22.55
CA ALA A 107 15.42 -0.38 -23.77
C ALA A 107 16.83 -0.93 -23.49
N ARG A 108 17.49 -0.50 -22.41
CA ARG A 108 18.87 -0.86 -22.08
C ARG A 108 18.97 -2.16 -21.27
N ILE A 109 18.09 -2.36 -20.29
CA ILE A 109 18.09 -3.56 -19.42
C ILE A 109 17.19 -4.66 -19.99
N GLY A 110 16.09 -4.30 -20.66
CA GLY A 110 15.01 -5.21 -21.06
C GLY A 110 13.98 -5.39 -19.96
N GLU A 111 12.68 -5.32 -20.30
CA GLU A 111 11.58 -5.47 -19.32
C GLU A 111 11.67 -6.78 -18.52
N GLY A 112 12.01 -7.90 -19.21
CA GLY A 112 12.15 -9.20 -18.59
C GLY A 112 13.27 -9.25 -17.56
N ASN A 113 14.46 -8.77 -17.90
CA ASN A 113 15.60 -8.73 -16.98
C ASN A 113 15.34 -7.80 -15.80
N ALA A 114 14.72 -6.63 -16.04
CA ALA A 114 14.34 -5.71 -14.97
C ALA A 114 13.39 -6.40 -14.00
N PHE A 115 12.29 -7.00 -14.48
CA PHE A 115 11.32 -7.71 -13.63
C PHE A 115 11.94 -8.88 -12.87
N LEU A 116 12.71 -9.73 -13.54
CA LEU A 116 13.35 -10.89 -12.92
C LEU A 116 14.36 -10.48 -11.84
N THR A 117 15.03 -9.33 -12.01
CA THR A 117 15.98 -8.83 -11.01
C THR A 117 15.30 -8.08 -9.89
N THR A 118 14.41 -7.12 -10.22
CA THR A 118 13.90 -6.14 -9.25
C THR A 118 12.48 -6.43 -8.75
N GLY A 119 11.80 -7.40 -9.35
CA GLY A 119 10.39 -7.70 -9.05
C GLY A 119 9.41 -6.68 -9.64
N VAL A 120 9.87 -5.70 -10.43
CA VAL A 120 9.01 -4.66 -11.02
C VAL A 120 9.36 -4.39 -12.49
N ILE A 121 8.36 -4.00 -13.28
CA ILE A 121 8.59 -3.44 -14.61
C ILE A 121 8.96 -1.95 -14.48
N PRO A 122 9.98 -1.44 -15.17
CA PRO A 122 10.34 -0.03 -15.09
C PRO A 122 9.17 0.89 -15.39
N HIS A 123 8.93 1.86 -14.53
CA HIS A 123 7.83 2.81 -14.61
C HIS A 123 8.23 4.12 -13.93
N SER A 124 7.64 5.26 -14.33
CA SER A 124 7.93 6.58 -13.75
C SER A 124 7.68 6.67 -12.24
N MET A 125 6.83 5.81 -11.67
CA MET A 125 6.59 5.78 -10.24
C MET A 125 7.83 5.37 -9.42
N TYR A 126 8.70 4.51 -9.95
CA TYR A 126 9.85 3.99 -9.22
C TYR A 126 11.01 4.98 -9.15
N SER A 127 11.75 4.92 -8.04
CA SER A 127 12.78 5.91 -7.72
C SER A 127 13.89 5.99 -8.76
N LEU A 128 14.31 4.86 -9.38
CA LEU A 128 15.38 4.84 -10.40
C LEU A 128 15.02 5.73 -11.60
N SER A 129 13.78 5.67 -12.09
CA SER A 129 13.34 6.50 -13.23
C SER A 129 13.39 7.99 -12.87
N LYS A 130 12.97 8.36 -11.65
CA LYS A 130 13.04 9.74 -11.17
C LYS A 130 14.46 10.19 -10.89
N LEU A 131 15.32 9.32 -10.41
CA LEU A 131 16.75 9.62 -10.19
C LEU A 131 17.47 9.88 -11.51
N LEU A 132 17.19 9.07 -12.54
CA LEU A 132 17.71 9.29 -13.90
C LEU A 132 17.18 10.60 -14.48
N TRP A 133 15.90 10.91 -14.27
CA TRP A 133 15.36 12.19 -14.68
C TRP A 133 16.10 13.37 -14.04
N ILE A 134 16.41 13.29 -12.73
CA ILE A 134 17.22 14.32 -12.05
C ILE A 134 18.63 14.37 -12.66
N LYS A 135 19.28 13.23 -12.87
CA LYS A 135 20.61 13.15 -13.48
C LYS A 135 20.65 13.83 -14.85
N ASN A 136 19.62 13.62 -15.69
CA ASN A 136 19.53 14.13 -17.03
C ASN A 136 19.19 15.64 -17.09
N ASN A 137 18.33 16.13 -16.20
CA ASN A 137 17.82 17.50 -16.23
C ASN A 137 18.57 18.44 -15.27
N TYR A 138 19.20 17.91 -14.22
CA TYR A 138 19.94 18.66 -13.19
C TYR A 138 21.28 17.98 -12.88
N PRO A 139 22.19 17.84 -13.88
CA PRO A 139 23.45 17.11 -13.70
C PRO A 139 24.34 17.68 -12.61
N GLU A 140 24.28 19.01 -12.39
CA GLU A 140 25.01 19.68 -11.30
C GLU A 140 24.48 19.36 -9.90
N VAL A 141 23.16 19.05 -9.78
CA VAL A 141 22.55 18.56 -8.55
C VAL A 141 22.97 17.11 -8.31
N PHE A 142 22.84 16.27 -9.34
CA PHE A 142 23.22 14.86 -9.24
C PHE A 142 24.71 14.68 -8.91
N ALA A 143 25.60 15.51 -9.47
CA ALA A 143 27.04 15.45 -9.22
C ALA A 143 27.42 15.77 -7.76
N LYS A 144 26.58 16.49 -7.02
CA LYS A 144 26.77 16.79 -5.60
C LYS A 144 26.12 15.77 -4.67
N ALA A 145 25.24 14.91 -5.20
CA ALA A 145 24.50 13.96 -4.41
C ALA A 145 25.43 12.93 -3.73
N ASP A 146 25.28 12.77 -2.44
CA ASP A 146 25.99 11.80 -1.61
C ASP A 146 25.05 10.73 -1.05
N LYS A 147 23.77 11.09 -0.86
CA LYS A 147 22.76 10.21 -0.31
C LYS A 147 21.43 10.34 -1.08
N MET A 148 20.85 9.21 -1.39
CA MET A 148 19.46 9.08 -1.87
C MET A 148 18.71 8.22 -0.86
N MET A 149 17.69 8.78 -0.23
CA MET A 149 16.95 8.12 0.84
C MET A 149 15.44 8.21 0.61
N LEU A 150 14.72 7.08 0.71
CA LEU A 150 13.27 7.07 0.75
C LEU A 150 12.79 7.59 2.12
N MET A 151 11.49 7.83 2.28
CA MET A 151 10.99 8.50 3.48
C MET A 151 11.33 7.74 4.77
N CYS A 152 11.16 6.42 4.80
CA CYS A 152 11.43 5.62 5.99
C CYS A 152 12.91 5.67 6.40
N ASP A 153 13.84 5.50 5.45
CA ASP A 153 15.28 5.53 5.75
C ASP A 153 15.80 6.95 5.97
N TYR A 154 15.23 7.98 5.33
CA TYR A 154 15.55 9.37 5.61
C TYR A 154 15.21 9.76 7.06
N PHE A 155 13.99 9.48 7.50
CA PHE A 155 13.60 9.80 8.88
C PHE A 155 14.27 8.87 9.89
N GLY A 156 14.58 7.62 9.51
CA GLY A 156 15.44 6.74 10.30
C GLY A 156 16.86 7.30 10.50
N TYR A 157 17.46 7.82 9.42
CA TYR A 157 18.74 8.52 9.45
C TYR A 157 18.69 9.80 10.29
N LEU A 158 17.63 10.59 10.14
CA LEU A 158 17.40 11.78 10.96
C LEU A 158 17.43 11.43 12.46
N LEU A 159 16.75 10.35 12.85
CA LEU A 159 16.62 9.92 14.23
C LEU A 159 17.92 9.31 14.80
N THR A 160 18.70 8.58 13.99
CA THR A 160 19.84 7.77 14.48
C THR A 160 21.21 8.19 13.94
N GLY A 161 21.24 8.69 12.70
CA GLY A 161 22.48 8.90 11.94
C GLY A 161 22.90 7.68 11.12
N GLU A 162 22.15 6.57 11.17
CA GLU A 162 22.45 5.34 10.44
C GLU A 162 21.67 5.27 9.14
N ARG A 163 22.34 4.87 8.04
CA ARG A 163 21.77 4.77 6.69
C ARG A 163 21.31 3.34 6.40
N VAL A 164 20.09 3.01 6.78
CA VAL A 164 19.53 1.64 6.65
C VAL A 164 18.16 1.72 6.02
N ILE A 165 17.91 0.87 5.00
CA ILE A 165 16.62 0.72 4.31
C ILE A 165 16.14 -0.73 4.40
N ASP A 166 14.82 -0.95 4.49
CA ASP A 166 14.31 -2.32 4.46
C ASP A 166 14.19 -2.86 3.02
N TYR A 167 14.14 -4.20 2.87
CA TYR A 167 14.12 -4.85 1.57
C TYR A 167 12.90 -4.48 0.73
N ALA A 168 11.73 -4.31 1.35
CA ALA A 168 10.51 -3.96 0.62
C ALA A 168 10.61 -2.55 0.02
N LEU A 169 11.04 -1.55 0.79
CA LEU A 169 11.28 -0.20 0.27
C LEU A 169 12.43 -0.17 -0.71
N ALA A 170 13.52 -0.91 -0.47
CA ALA A 170 14.63 -1.02 -1.42
C ALA A 170 14.15 -1.54 -2.78
N SER A 171 13.24 -2.52 -2.82
CA SER A 171 12.66 -3.03 -4.07
C SER A 171 11.85 -1.96 -4.83
N ARG A 172 11.24 -0.99 -4.11
CA ARG A 172 10.49 0.12 -4.70
C ARG A 172 11.38 1.15 -5.40
N THR A 173 12.70 1.04 -5.27
CA THR A 173 13.62 1.86 -6.04
C THR A 173 13.68 1.47 -7.53
N GLY A 174 13.36 0.21 -7.86
CA GLY A 174 13.57 -0.35 -9.21
C GLY A 174 15.03 -0.65 -9.54
N ALA A 175 15.91 -0.67 -8.53
CA ALA A 175 17.34 -0.97 -8.65
C ALA A 175 17.82 -2.08 -7.70
N PHE A 176 16.93 -2.68 -6.93
CA PHE A 176 17.22 -3.70 -5.92
C PHE A 176 17.00 -5.10 -6.47
N ASP A 177 17.98 -5.99 -6.31
CA ASP A 177 17.89 -7.40 -6.66
C ASP A 177 17.15 -8.15 -5.53
N VAL A 178 15.91 -8.54 -5.80
CA VAL A 178 15.02 -9.12 -4.78
C VAL A 178 15.39 -10.55 -4.40
N ASP A 179 16.23 -11.23 -5.18
CA ASP A 179 16.74 -12.55 -4.85
C ASP A 179 18.04 -12.47 -4.02
N LYS A 180 18.95 -11.56 -4.41
CA LYS A 180 20.22 -11.36 -3.69
C LYS A 180 20.06 -10.46 -2.46
N LEU A 181 18.93 -9.78 -2.31
CA LEU A 181 18.63 -8.84 -1.25
C LEU A 181 19.69 -7.72 -1.11
N THR A 182 20.11 -7.20 -2.26
CA THR A 182 21.08 -6.09 -2.38
C THR A 182 20.79 -5.25 -3.61
N PHE A 183 21.30 -4.02 -3.67
CA PHE A 183 21.19 -3.22 -4.89
C PHE A 183 21.92 -3.90 -6.05
N SER A 184 21.32 -3.89 -7.24
CA SER A 184 21.87 -4.52 -8.43
C SER A 184 23.00 -3.66 -9.01
N LYS A 185 24.23 -4.14 -8.83
CA LYS A 185 25.41 -3.49 -9.41
C LYS A 185 25.30 -3.36 -10.93
N GLU A 186 24.75 -4.39 -11.59
CA GLU A 186 24.57 -4.43 -13.04
C GLU A 186 23.66 -3.29 -13.53
N ILE A 187 22.50 -3.11 -12.86
CA ILE A 187 21.56 -2.02 -13.21
C ILE A 187 22.18 -0.67 -12.91
N LEU A 188 22.82 -0.50 -11.77
CA LEU A 188 23.40 0.79 -11.37
C LEU A 188 24.59 1.20 -12.25
N ASP A 189 25.48 0.27 -12.58
CA ASP A 189 26.61 0.51 -13.45
C ASP A 189 26.16 0.88 -14.89
N GLU A 190 25.08 0.26 -15.39
CA GLU A 190 24.53 0.56 -16.72
C GLU A 190 24.13 2.04 -16.86
N PHE A 191 23.74 2.68 -15.76
CA PHE A 191 23.33 4.09 -15.74
C PHE A 191 24.32 5.01 -15.04
N ASP A 192 25.55 4.57 -14.77
CA ASP A 192 26.59 5.32 -14.03
C ASP A 192 26.03 5.92 -12.72
N ILE A 193 25.33 5.10 -11.92
CA ILE A 193 24.79 5.48 -10.62
C ILE A 193 25.66 4.83 -9.53
N PRO A 194 26.30 5.61 -8.66
CA PRO A 194 27.10 5.06 -7.56
C PRO A 194 26.21 4.29 -6.56
N MET A 195 26.56 3.04 -6.25
CA MET A 195 25.86 2.25 -5.24
C MET A 195 25.91 2.93 -3.84
N SER A 196 26.93 3.74 -3.57
CA SER A 196 27.09 4.49 -2.32
C SER A 196 25.99 5.53 -2.08
N LEU A 197 25.20 5.89 -3.09
CA LEU A 197 24.04 6.76 -2.92
C LEU A 197 22.95 6.13 -2.05
N PHE A 198 22.83 4.81 -2.08
CA PHE A 198 21.73 4.09 -1.42
C PHE A 198 22.08 3.72 0.04
N SER A 199 21.07 3.61 0.87
CA SER A 199 21.19 3.11 2.24
C SER A 199 21.47 1.61 2.27
N ASP A 200 22.09 1.10 3.36
CA ASP A 200 22.40 -0.33 3.52
C ASP A 200 21.11 -1.15 3.72
N PRO A 201 20.81 -2.11 2.83
CA PRO A 201 19.56 -2.85 2.91
C PRO A 201 19.60 -3.91 4.02
N LYS A 202 18.56 -3.93 4.86
CA LYS A 202 18.37 -4.89 5.95
C LYS A 202 16.94 -5.41 5.97
N ARG A 203 16.70 -6.44 6.76
CA ARG A 203 15.35 -6.95 7.01
C ARG A 203 14.58 -5.99 7.93
N SER A 204 13.30 -5.77 7.66
CA SER A 204 12.37 -5.11 8.59
C SER A 204 12.44 -5.77 9.97
N GLY A 205 12.33 -4.99 11.05
CA GLY A 205 12.52 -5.46 12.42
C GLY A 205 13.99 -5.49 12.90
N THR A 206 14.97 -5.12 12.07
CA THR A 206 16.36 -4.96 12.50
C THR A 206 16.48 -3.74 13.44
N ILE A 207 17.18 -3.88 14.57
CA ILE A 207 17.54 -2.72 15.41
C ILE A 207 18.61 -1.93 14.67
N VAL A 208 18.28 -0.68 14.32
CA VAL A 208 19.16 0.22 13.55
C VAL A 208 20.20 0.89 14.46
N GLY A 209 19.75 1.44 15.59
CA GLY A 209 20.61 2.16 16.52
C GLY A 209 19.80 2.90 17.59
N LYS A 210 20.51 3.58 18.47
CA LYS A 210 19.91 4.49 19.47
C LYS A 210 19.50 5.80 18.80
N LEU A 211 18.42 6.39 19.28
CA LEU A 211 18.03 7.73 18.86
C LEU A 211 19.08 8.75 19.36
N LYS A 212 19.32 9.78 18.54
CA LYS A 212 20.20 10.89 18.90
C LYS A 212 19.69 11.60 20.16
N ALA A 213 20.61 12.06 20.99
CA ALA A 213 20.29 12.71 22.28
C ALA A 213 19.36 13.93 22.16
N GLU A 214 19.33 14.58 21.01
CA GLU A 214 18.49 15.75 20.74
C GLU A 214 16.97 15.43 20.76
N PHE A 215 16.58 14.16 20.64
CA PHE A 215 15.18 13.73 20.77
C PHE A 215 14.74 13.53 22.22
N GLY A 216 15.67 13.62 23.18
CA GLY A 216 15.38 13.63 24.62
C GLY A 216 14.86 12.31 25.20
N ILE A 217 14.95 11.20 24.45
CA ILE A 217 14.51 9.86 24.89
C ILE A 217 15.62 8.82 24.69
N ASP A 218 15.72 7.85 25.61
CA ASP A 218 16.62 6.69 25.49
C ASP A 218 15.85 5.53 24.88
N ALA A 219 15.71 5.56 23.55
CA ALA A 219 15.01 4.57 22.77
C ALA A 219 15.88 4.10 21.60
N VAL A 220 15.54 2.96 21.01
CA VAL A 220 16.16 2.44 19.78
C VAL A 220 15.20 2.58 18.60
N LEU A 221 15.75 2.79 17.41
CA LEU A 221 15.00 2.67 16.16
C LEU A 221 14.99 1.20 15.72
N VAL A 222 13.83 0.68 15.47
CA VAL A 222 13.60 -0.59 14.79
C VAL A 222 13.20 -0.29 13.35
N LEU A 223 13.85 -0.93 12.39
CA LEU A 223 13.60 -0.72 10.98
C LEU A 223 12.17 -1.17 10.62
N GLY A 224 11.38 -0.23 10.15
CA GLY A 224 10.03 -0.50 9.63
C GLY A 224 10.05 -0.96 8.18
N SER A 225 9.00 -0.62 7.44
CA SER A 225 8.85 -1.04 6.05
C SER A 225 7.91 -0.11 5.27
N HIS A 226 7.67 -0.48 4.00
CA HIS A 226 6.63 0.09 3.17
C HIS A 226 5.26 -0.03 3.86
N ASP A 227 4.41 0.98 3.75
CA ASP A 227 3.10 1.05 4.40
C ASP A 227 2.21 -0.17 4.12
N GLN A 228 2.22 -0.68 2.88
CA GLN A 228 1.46 -1.88 2.50
C GLN A 228 1.97 -3.14 3.23
N VAL A 229 3.28 -3.27 3.41
CA VAL A 229 3.89 -4.38 4.15
C VAL A 229 3.56 -4.28 5.64
N CYS A 230 3.71 -3.09 6.23
CA CYS A 230 3.35 -2.86 7.63
C CYS A 230 1.85 -3.08 7.86
N THR A 231 0.99 -2.67 6.93
CA THR A 231 -0.47 -2.91 7.01
C THR A 231 -0.79 -4.40 6.95
N ALA A 232 -0.14 -5.16 6.08
CA ALA A 232 -0.31 -6.60 6.00
C ALA A 232 0.14 -7.31 7.30
N LEU A 233 1.29 -6.93 7.85
CA LEU A 233 1.75 -7.42 9.17
C LEU A 233 0.72 -7.13 10.26
N GLY A 234 0.27 -5.88 10.36
CA GLY A 234 -0.70 -5.47 11.38
C GLY A 234 -2.12 -6.00 11.17
N ALA A 235 -2.41 -6.55 10.01
CA ALA A 235 -3.59 -7.36 9.74
C ALA A 235 -3.39 -8.85 10.11
N GLY A 236 -2.18 -9.25 10.48
CA GLY A 236 -1.86 -10.64 10.83
C GLY A 236 -1.62 -11.55 9.64
N VAL A 237 -1.30 -10.98 8.47
CA VAL A 237 -0.99 -11.67 7.23
C VAL A 237 0.44 -12.21 7.31
N LEU A 238 0.61 -13.52 7.58
CA LEU A 238 1.91 -14.13 7.89
C LEU A 238 2.21 -15.39 7.07
N GLU A 239 1.24 -15.93 6.34
CA GLU A 239 1.39 -17.14 5.53
C GLU A 239 1.11 -16.87 4.05
N ALA A 240 1.67 -17.71 3.16
CA ALA A 240 1.30 -17.68 1.75
C ALA A 240 -0.21 -17.95 1.59
N GLY A 241 -0.87 -17.16 0.75
CA GLY A 241 -2.33 -17.18 0.56
C GLY A 241 -3.11 -16.28 1.52
N ASP A 242 -2.50 -15.82 2.62
CA ASP A 242 -3.11 -14.77 3.45
C ASP A 242 -3.05 -13.43 2.73
N ALA A 243 -4.07 -12.61 2.94
CA ALA A 243 -4.17 -11.28 2.32
C ALA A 243 -4.81 -10.25 3.24
N VAL A 244 -4.40 -8.99 3.10
CA VAL A 244 -5.13 -7.84 3.63
C VAL A 244 -5.78 -7.09 2.48
N ASP A 245 -7.04 -6.70 2.66
CA ASP A 245 -7.81 -5.91 1.72
C ASP A 245 -8.05 -4.51 2.30
N GLY A 246 -7.31 -3.55 1.80
CA GLY A 246 -7.42 -2.14 2.16
C GLY A 246 -8.51 -1.45 1.35
N MET A 247 -9.69 -1.25 1.94
CA MET A 247 -10.88 -0.68 1.31
C MET A 247 -11.03 0.82 1.64
N GLY A 248 -10.22 1.64 1.00
CA GLY A 248 -10.27 3.10 1.10
C GLY A 248 -10.99 3.77 -0.09
N THR A 249 -10.49 4.92 -0.51
CA THR A 249 -10.89 5.58 -1.78
C THR A 249 -10.64 4.65 -2.97
N VAL A 250 -9.49 4.02 -2.97
CA VAL A 250 -9.09 2.90 -3.83
C VAL A 250 -9.14 1.60 -3.02
N GLU A 251 -8.98 0.48 -3.67
CA GLU A 251 -8.92 -0.84 -3.05
C GLU A 251 -7.60 -1.52 -3.40
N CYS A 252 -6.93 -2.06 -2.39
CA CYS A 252 -5.66 -2.75 -2.59
C CYS A 252 -5.64 -4.04 -1.74
N ILE A 253 -5.58 -5.19 -2.41
CA ILE A 253 -5.29 -6.46 -1.75
C ILE A 253 -3.78 -6.68 -1.80
N THR A 254 -3.16 -6.87 -0.63
CA THR A 254 -1.79 -7.32 -0.49
C THR A 254 -1.82 -8.79 -0.09
N THR A 255 -1.35 -9.68 -0.97
CA THR A 255 -1.29 -11.13 -0.70
C THR A 255 0.14 -11.65 -0.69
N LEU A 256 0.38 -12.72 0.09
CA LEU A 256 1.70 -13.34 0.26
C LEU A 256 1.87 -14.61 -0.57
N PHE A 257 3.10 -14.84 -1.01
CA PHE A 257 3.50 -16.06 -1.71
C PHE A 257 4.97 -16.40 -1.45
N ARG A 258 5.38 -17.66 -1.74
CA ARG A 258 6.74 -18.15 -1.47
C ARG A 258 7.65 -18.13 -2.70
N ASP A 259 7.15 -18.64 -3.80
CA ASP A 259 7.96 -18.85 -5.00
C ASP A 259 7.84 -17.64 -5.93
N LYS A 260 8.93 -16.91 -6.13
CA LYS A 260 8.96 -15.75 -7.04
C LYS A 260 8.62 -16.18 -8.47
N PRO A 261 7.54 -15.65 -9.07
CA PRO A 261 7.20 -15.95 -10.46
C PRO A 261 8.27 -15.47 -11.43
N THR A 262 8.52 -16.27 -12.46
CA THR A 262 9.46 -15.96 -13.54
C THR A 262 8.77 -15.49 -14.81
N ASP A 263 7.43 -15.51 -14.84
CA ASP A 263 6.66 -15.02 -15.98
C ASP A 263 6.54 -13.50 -15.93
N ILE A 264 7.14 -12.83 -16.90
CA ILE A 264 7.16 -11.39 -16.99
C ILE A 264 5.77 -10.77 -17.21
N GLU A 265 4.79 -11.55 -17.69
CA GLU A 265 3.42 -11.08 -17.86
C GLU A 265 2.79 -10.68 -16.51
N MET A 266 3.23 -11.26 -15.40
CA MET A 266 2.85 -10.80 -14.06
C MET A 266 3.19 -9.31 -13.87
N GLY A 267 4.43 -8.94 -14.15
CA GLY A 267 4.87 -7.54 -14.03
C GLY A 267 4.17 -6.61 -15.01
N LYS A 268 3.97 -7.02 -16.28
CA LYS A 268 3.25 -6.24 -17.29
C LYS A 268 1.78 -6.00 -16.92
N GLN A 269 1.18 -6.90 -16.17
CA GLN A 269 -0.16 -6.74 -15.62
C GLN A 269 -0.20 -5.88 -14.34
N GLY A 270 0.95 -5.32 -13.93
CA GLY A 270 1.04 -4.40 -12.79
C GLY A 270 1.17 -5.09 -11.44
N TYR A 271 1.47 -6.39 -11.40
CA TYR A 271 1.71 -7.13 -10.16
C TYR A 271 3.20 -7.16 -9.83
N PRO A 272 3.67 -6.43 -8.80
CA PRO A 272 5.06 -6.48 -8.40
C PRO A 272 5.36 -7.74 -7.57
N CYS A 273 6.65 -8.09 -7.49
CA CYS A 273 7.17 -9.09 -6.55
C CYS A 273 8.04 -8.38 -5.52
N VAL A 274 7.53 -8.18 -4.32
CA VAL A 274 8.17 -7.38 -3.26
C VAL A 274 8.59 -8.31 -2.12
N PRO A 275 9.85 -8.27 -1.64
CA PRO A 275 10.28 -9.02 -0.46
C PRO A 275 9.43 -8.65 0.76
N TYR A 276 8.94 -9.65 1.49
CA TYR A 276 8.14 -9.42 2.68
C TYR A 276 9.01 -9.40 3.95
N ALA A 277 8.44 -8.92 5.07
CA ALA A 277 9.15 -8.86 6.34
C ALA A 277 9.55 -10.24 6.89
N LEU A 278 8.79 -11.28 6.56
CA LEU A 278 9.11 -12.68 6.87
C LEU A 278 10.01 -13.29 5.78
N GLU A 279 11.02 -14.02 6.22
CA GLU A 279 11.97 -14.69 5.33
C GLU A 279 11.30 -15.72 4.42
N GLY A 280 11.70 -15.73 3.14
CA GLY A 280 11.16 -16.67 2.15
C GLY A 280 9.74 -16.34 1.69
N LEU A 281 9.20 -15.17 2.06
CA LEU A 281 7.93 -14.66 1.57
C LEU A 281 8.11 -13.40 0.73
N TYR A 282 7.30 -13.30 -0.29
CA TYR A 282 7.08 -12.11 -1.10
C TYR A 282 5.63 -11.67 -0.98
N CYS A 283 5.35 -10.43 -1.33
CA CYS A 283 3.98 -9.95 -1.52
C CYS A 283 3.79 -9.33 -2.89
N THR A 284 2.53 -9.29 -3.33
CA THR A 284 2.09 -8.54 -4.50
C THR A 284 0.87 -7.70 -4.16
N TYR A 285 0.60 -6.70 -5.00
CA TYR A 285 -0.51 -5.77 -4.83
C TYR A 285 -1.52 -5.95 -5.97
N ILE A 286 -2.76 -6.23 -5.60
CA ILE A 286 -3.93 -6.24 -6.47
C ILE A 286 -4.64 -4.91 -6.27
N LEU A 287 -4.66 -4.06 -7.27
CA LEU A 287 -5.11 -2.68 -7.12
C LEU A 287 -6.32 -2.37 -8.01
N ASN A 288 -7.33 -1.73 -7.43
CA ASN A 288 -8.46 -1.12 -8.11
C ASN A 288 -8.56 0.36 -7.73
N PHE A 289 -8.53 1.27 -8.70
CA PHE A 289 -8.59 2.72 -8.48
C PHE A 289 -9.95 3.22 -8.00
N SER A 290 -10.94 2.35 -7.90
CA SER A 290 -12.31 2.72 -7.60
C SER A 290 -12.96 1.76 -6.60
N CYS A 291 -13.02 2.17 -5.33
CA CYS A 291 -13.73 1.46 -4.26
C CYS A 291 -14.70 2.41 -3.54
N GLY A 292 -14.33 2.97 -2.42
CA GLY A 292 -15.13 3.98 -1.72
C GLY A 292 -15.40 5.24 -2.55
N SER A 293 -14.55 5.54 -3.54
CA SER A 293 -14.77 6.63 -4.50
C SER A 293 -16.03 6.42 -5.35
N THR A 294 -16.39 5.19 -5.71
CA THR A 294 -17.62 4.90 -6.48
C THR A 294 -18.87 5.14 -5.65
N VAL A 295 -18.84 4.75 -4.39
CA VAL A 295 -19.92 4.99 -3.43
C VAL A 295 -20.10 6.50 -3.18
N ASN A 296 -19.00 7.22 -3.01
CA ASN A 296 -19.02 8.67 -2.87
C ASN A 296 -19.53 9.37 -4.13
N TRP A 297 -19.16 8.86 -5.31
CA TRP A 297 -19.68 9.37 -6.59
C TRP A 297 -21.20 9.19 -6.67
N LEU A 298 -21.72 7.99 -6.39
CA LEU A 298 -23.15 7.71 -6.38
C LEU A 298 -23.88 8.70 -5.45
N ARG A 299 -23.43 8.78 -4.18
CA ARG A 299 -24.05 9.67 -3.18
C ARG A 299 -24.03 11.14 -3.61
N LYS A 300 -22.86 11.66 -4.01
CA LYS A 300 -22.68 13.10 -4.28
C LYS A 300 -23.13 13.56 -5.65
N LYS A 301 -23.16 12.66 -6.65
CA LYS A 301 -23.40 13.04 -8.05
C LYS A 301 -24.68 12.50 -8.64
N ILE A 302 -25.23 11.41 -8.10
CA ILE A 302 -26.43 10.75 -8.63
C ILE A 302 -27.62 10.92 -7.68
N MET A 303 -27.43 10.67 -6.39
CA MET A 303 -28.50 10.68 -5.40
C MET A 303 -28.78 12.09 -4.83
N HIS A 304 -29.06 13.06 -5.71
CA HIS A 304 -29.36 14.45 -5.29
C HIS A 304 -30.59 14.59 -4.38
N GLY A 305 -31.47 13.58 -4.35
CA GLY A 305 -32.69 13.59 -3.53
C GLY A 305 -32.46 13.22 -2.07
N TYR A 306 -31.32 12.64 -1.72
CA TYR A 306 -31.02 12.32 -0.34
C TYR A 306 -30.75 13.59 0.49
N LYS A 307 -31.61 13.83 1.51
CA LYS A 307 -31.56 15.03 2.37
C LYS A 307 -31.11 14.73 3.81
N GLY A 308 -30.76 13.47 4.11
CA GLY A 308 -30.28 13.05 5.43
C GLY A 308 -28.83 13.47 5.69
N GLU A 309 -28.36 13.29 6.93
CA GLU A 309 -26.98 13.51 7.28
C GLU A 309 -26.06 12.45 6.62
N GLU A 310 -24.81 12.83 6.36
CA GLU A 310 -23.82 11.96 5.69
C GLU A 310 -23.63 10.64 6.43
N LYS A 311 -23.59 10.67 7.76
CA LYS A 311 -23.42 9.50 8.62
C LYS A 311 -24.55 8.47 8.51
N ASP A 312 -25.77 8.91 8.13
CA ASP A 312 -26.96 8.06 8.05
C ASP A 312 -27.18 7.48 6.65
N PHE A 313 -26.37 7.92 5.67
CA PHE A 313 -26.54 7.52 4.28
C PHE A 313 -26.47 6.00 4.09
N PHE A 314 -25.51 5.33 4.71
CA PHE A 314 -25.34 3.89 4.57
C PHE A 314 -26.51 3.12 5.17
N THR A 315 -26.96 3.51 6.35
CA THR A 315 -28.16 2.93 6.98
C THR A 315 -29.41 3.11 6.10
N TYR A 316 -29.55 4.28 5.49
CA TYR A 316 -30.65 4.57 4.57
C TYR A 316 -30.61 3.70 3.32
N ILE A 317 -29.48 3.64 2.62
CA ILE A 317 -29.38 2.97 1.33
C ILE A 317 -29.36 1.44 1.45
N GLU A 318 -28.90 0.90 2.57
CA GLU A 318 -28.82 -0.54 2.83
C GLU A 318 -30.13 -1.11 3.40
N LYS A 319 -31.08 -0.26 3.82
CA LYS A 319 -32.32 -0.68 4.47
C LYS A 319 -33.16 -1.65 3.61
N ASP A 320 -33.29 -1.34 2.31
CA ASP A 320 -34.10 -2.10 1.37
C ASP A 320 -33.25 -2.94 0.41
N MET A 321 -32.00 -3.21 0.77
CA MET A 321 -31.08 -4.02 -0.03
C MET A 321 -31.47 -5.49 0.03
N VAL A 322 -31.74 -6.07 -1.12
CA VAL A 322 -32.06 -7.50 -1.28
C VAL A 322 -30.78 -8.34 -1.20
N ASP A 323 -30.91 -9.62 -0.84
CA ASP A 323 -29.75 -10.52 -0.73
C ASP A 323 -29.35 -11.12 -2.09
N GLU A 324 -30.30 -11.30 -3.02
CA GLU A 324 -30.06 -11.87 -4.34
C GLU A 324 -29.16 -10.96 -5.20
N PRO A 325 -28.36 -11.51 -6.14
CA PRO A 325 -27.60 -10.74 -7.11
C PRO A 325 -28.45 -9.74 -7.88
N THR A 326 -27.95 -8.52 -8.07
CA THR A 326 -28.72 -7.45 -8.72
C THR A 326 -29.00 -7.69 -10.21
N GLY A 327 -28.20 -8.51 -10.87
CA GLY A 327 -28.21 -8.66 -12.33
C GLY A 327 -27.62 -7.46 -13.09
N ILE A 328 -27.32 -6.35 -12.40
CA ILE A 328 -26.64 -5.17 -12.94
C ILE A 328 -25.14 -5.43 -12.93
N LEU A 329 -24.46 -5.15 -14.05
CA LEU A 329 -23.01 -5.26 -14.12
C LEU A 329 -22.39 -3.88 -14.00
N THR A 330 -21.57 -3.68 -12.98
CA THR A 330 -20.78 -2.45 -12.80
C THR A 330 -19.31 -2.73 -13.07
N LEU A 331 -18.74 -2.03 -14.04
CA LEU A 331 -17.29 -2.00 -14.28
C LEU A 331 -16.68 -0.85 -13.46
N PRO A 332 -15.89 -1.11 -12.43
CA PRO A 332 -15.50 -0.09 -11.46
C PRO A 332 -14.29 0.76 -11.92
N TYR A 333 -14.23 1.17 -13.19
CA TYR A 333 -13.09 1.91 -13.75
C TYR A 333 -13.35 3.43 -13.79
N PHE A 334 -13.93 3.97 -12.72
CA PHE A 334 -14.22 5.40 -12.62
C PHE A 334 -12.96 6.28 -12.56
N GLY A 335 -11.83 5.73 -12.13
CA GLY A 335 -10.50 6.34 -12.13
C GLY A 335 -9.51 5.70 -13.11
N GLY A 336 -10.01 4.92 -14.09
CA GLY A 336 -9.18 4.06 -14.94
C GLY A 336 -9.12 2.63 -14.41
N ALA A 337 -8.53 1.71 -15.19
CA ALA A 337 -8.27 0.33 -14.82
C ALA A 337 -6.81 0.19 -14.35
N SER A 338 -6.61 -0.37 -13.16
CA SER A 338 -5.30 -0.75 -12.64
C SER A 338 -4.95 -2.18 -13.04
N THR A 339 -4.65 -3.06 -12.08
CA THR A 339 -4.41 -4.47 -12.37
C THR A 339 -5.69 -5.17 -12.88
N PRO A 340 -5.60 -6.08 -13.82
CA PRO A 340 -4.43 -6.46 -14.62
C PRO A 340 -4.25 -5.67 -15.92
N TYR A 341 -5.11 -4.71 -16.21
CA TYR A 341 -5.20 -4.07 -17.54
C TYR A 341 -4.25 -2.90 -17.74
N GLN A 342 -3.85 -2.20 -16.66
CA GLN A 342 -2.98 -1.02 -16.68
C GLN A 342 -3.44 0.03 -17.73
N ASP A 343 -4.76 0.31 -17.77
CA ASP A 343 -5.38 1.22 -18.73
C ASP A 343 -6.02 2.43 -18.02
N LEU A 344 -5.24 3.50 -17.87
CA LEU A 344 -5.69 4.74 -17.23
C LEU A 344 -6.81 5.46 -18.00
N ASN A 345 -7.01 5.12 -19.29
CA ASN A 345 -8.07 5.69 -20.12
C ASN A 345 -9.38 4.91 -20.05
N ALA A 346 -9.40 3.72 -19.43
CA ALA A 346 -10.60 2.94 -19.21
C ALA A 346 -11.66 3.75 -18.45
N LYS A 347 -12.93 3.50 -18.77
CA LYS A 347 -14.06 4.21 -18.14
C LYS A 347 -14.98 3.22 -17.43
N GLY A 348 -15.52 3.66 -16.30
CA GLY A 348 -16.55 2.94 -15.57
C GLY A 348 -17.83 2.81 -16.40
N ALA A 349 -18.55 1.71 -16.19
CA ALA A 349 -19.82 1.46 -16.87
C ALA A 349 -20.80 0.74 -15.93
N ILE A 350 -22.08 1.02 -16.09
CA ILE A 350 -23.17 0.33 -15.41
C ILE A 350 -24.15 -0.12 -16.50
N VAL A 351 -24.37 -1.41 -16.63
CA VAL A 351 -25.23 -2.00 -17.68
C VAL A 351 -26.34 -2.88 -17.10
N ASN A 352 -27.37 -3.15 -17.86
CA ASN A 352 -28.59 -3.90 -17.48
C ASN A 352 -29.50 -3.12 -16.50
N LEU A 353 -29.50 -1.78 -16.55
CA LEU A 353 -30.50 -0.99 -15.82
C LEU A 353 -31.90 -1.19 -16.43
N THR A 354 -32.92 -1.18 -15.58
CA THR A 354 -34.34 -1.22 -15.96
C THR A 354 -35.10 -0.08 -15.28
N ALA A 355 -36.37 0.12 -15.65
CA ALA A 355 -37.21 1.12 -14.98
C ALA A 355 -37.49 0.80 -13.50
N GLU A 356 -37.27 -0.45 -13.09
CA GLU A 356 -37.44 -0.91 -11.70
C GLU A 356 -36.17 -0.80 -10.86
N THR A 357 -35.06 -0.33 -11.44
CA THR A 357 -33.80 -0.19 -10.72
C THR A 357 -33.94 0.90 -9.65
N THR A 358 -33.77 0.52 -8.39
CA THR A 358 -33.80 1.43 -7.24
C THR A 358 -32.40 1.95 -6.88
N ASP A 359 -32.34 3.00 -6.06
CA ASP A 359 -31.09 3.53 -5.50
C ASP A 359 -30.30 2.44 -4.75
N SER A 360 -30.99 1.65 -3.93
CA SER A 360 -30.40 0.55 -3.16
C SER A 360 -29.84 -0.55 -4.06
N THR A 361 -30.57 -0.91 -5.13
CA THR A 361 -30.09 -1.89 -6.12
C THR A 361 -28.86 -1.38 -6.88
N LEU A 362 -28.87 -0.09 -7.25
CA LEU A 362 -27.74 0.54 -7.92
C LEU A 362 -26.52 0.57 -6.99
N TYR A 363 -26.69 0.97 -5.73
CA TYR A 363 -25.63 0.96 -4.72
C TYR A 363 -25.03 -0.44 -4.54
N LYS A 364 -25.87 -1.48 -4.40
CA LYS A 364 -25.42 -2.87 -4.30
C LYS A 364 -24.60 -3.29 -5.52
N SER A 365 -25.01 -2.88 -6.74
CA SER A 365 -24.27 -3.22 -7.96
C SER A 365 -22.85 -2.65 -8.00
N LEU A 366 -22.60 -1.50 -7.33
CA LEU A 366 -21.24 -0.97 -7.18
C LEU A 366 -20.38 -1.87 -6.29
N MET A 367 -20.95 -2.37 -5.18
CA MET A 367 -20.25 -3.32 -4.30
C MET A 367 -19.97 -4.65 -5.01
N GLU A 368 -20.95 -5.17 -5.75
CA GLU A 368 -20.81 -6.38 -6.57
C GLU A 368 -19.71 -6.20 -7.63
N GLY A 369 -19.70 -5.05 -8.31
CA GLY A 369 -18.70 -4.73 -9.33
C GLY A 369 -17.28 -4.70 -8.80
N THR A 370 -17.05 -4.08 -7.64
CA THR A 370 -15.71 -4.08 -6.99
C THR A 370 -15.33 -5.49 -6.53
N ALA A 371 -16.26 -6.26 -5.97
CA ALA A 371 -15.99 -7.63 -5.55
C ALA A 371 -15.67 -8.56 -6.75
N PHE A 372 -16.38 -8.39 -7.90
CA PHE A 372 -16.07 -9.10 -9.14
C PHE A 372 -14.68 -8.74 -9.67
N GLU A 373 -14.31 -7.46 -9.63
CA GLU A 373 -12.97 -7.02 -10.05
C GLU A 373 -11.88 -7.66 -9.20
N MET A 374 -12.05 -7.68 -7.88
CA MET A 374 -11.07 -8.31 -6.99
C MET A 374 -11.01 -9.83 -7.18
N ARG A 375 -12.14 -10.51 -7.38
CA ARG A 375 -12.15 -11.93 -7.75
C ARG A 375 -11.43 -12.17 -9.08
N PHE A 376 -11.68 -11.35 -10.09
CA PHE A 376 -11.04 -11.46 -11.39
C PHE A 376 -9.52 -11.29 -11.29
N ASN A 377 -9.07 -10.35 -10.48
CA ASN A 377 -7.65 -10.14 -10.19
C ASN A 377 -7.05 -11.31 -9.42
N ALA A 378 -7.73 -11.86 -8.39
CA ALA A 378 -7.27 -13.04 -7.65
C ALA A 378 -7.14 -14.27 -8.57
N GLU A 379 -8.10 -14.51 -9.48
CA GLU A 379 -8.00 -15.55 -10.50
C GLU A 379 -6.83 -15.30 -11.48
N THR A 380 -6.52 -14.03 -11.75
CA THR A 380 -5.43 -13.66 -12.66
C THR A 380 -4.06 -13.92 -12.03
N VAL A 381 -3.83 -13.50 -10.78
CA VAL A 381 -2.56 -13.81 -10.08
C VAL A 381 -2.43 -15.30 -9.80
N GLY A 382 -3.53 -16.03 -9.70
CA GLY A 382 -3.55 -17.48 -9.58
C GLY A 382 -2.84 -18.21 -10.73
N ARG A 383 -2.75 -17.59 -11.92
CA ARG A 383 -1.97 -18.14 -13.05
C ARG A 383 -0.47 -18.15 -12.78
N TYR A 384 -0.01 -17.34 -11.84
CA TYR A 384 1.38 -17.25 -11.39
C TYR A 384 1.60 -18.03 -10.07
N VAL A 385 0.68 -18.95 -9.72
CA VAL A 385 0.73 -19.77 -8.49
C VAL A 385 0.65 -18.93 -7.21
N ILE A 386 0.01 -17.75 -7.29
CA ILE A 386 -0.24 -16.87 -6.15
C ILE A 386 -1.72 -17.00 -5.77
N THR A 387 -2.00 -17.43 -4.54
CA THR A 387 -3.38 -17.62 -4.07
C THR A 387 -3.82 -16.46 -3.16
N VAL A 388 -5.13 -16.32 -3.01
CA VAL A 388 -5.79 -15.48 -2.01
C VAL A 388 -6.80 -16.39 -1.30
N ASP A 389 -6.42 -16.88 -0.13
CA ASP A 389 -7.19 -17.94 0.56
C ASP A 389 -7.90 -17.40 1.82
N ASN A 390 -7.31 -16.42 2.50
CA ASN A 390 -7.86 -15.75 3.68
C ASN A 390 -7.72 -14.24 3.52
N VAL A 391 -8.80 -13.50 3.73
CA VAL A 391 -8.79 -12.04 3.57
C VAL A 391 -9.10 -11.35 4.90
N VAL A 392 -8.28 -10.38 5.26
CA VAL A 392 -8.53 -9.46 6.36
C VAL A 392 -8.85 -8.08 5.79
N ALA A 393 -10.10 -7.65 5.88
CA ALA A 393 -10.53 -6.34 5.39
C ALA A 393 -10.25 -5.24 6.41
N THR A 394 -9.84 -4.08 5.92
CA THR A 394 -9.61 -2.85 6.69
C THR A 394 -10.03 -1.61 5.90
N GLY A 395 -10.11 -0.46 6.55
CA GLY A 395 -10.50 0.79 5.91
C GLY A 395 -12.01 1.05 5.96
N GLY A 396 -12.44 2.15 5.32
CA GLY A 396 -13.83 2.63 5.41
C GLY A 396 -14.88 1.67 4.83
N GLY A 397 -14.55 0.98 3.75
CA GLY A 397 -15.44 0.00 3.13
C GLY A 397 -15.71 -1.22 4.00
N ALA A 398 -14.75 -1.61 4.84
CA ALA A 398 -14.89 -2.73 5.79
C ALA A 398 -15.93 -2.49 6.89
N ASN A 399 -16.42 -1.26 7.07
CA ASN A 399 -17.49 -0.95 8.03
C ASN A 399 -18.88 -1.41 7.54
N SER A 400 -19.07 -1.71 6.25
CA SER A 400 -20.33 -2.25 5.74
C SER A 400 -20.34 -3.78 5.82
N GLU A 401 -21.10 -4.33 6.77
CA GLU A 401 -21.27 -5.77 6.89
C GLU A 401 -21.89 -6.40 5.62
N LYS A 402 -22.78 -5.67 4.96
CA LYS A 402 -23.36 -6.11 3.68
C LYS A 402 -22.30 -6.25 2.59
N TRP A 403 -21.38 -5.27 2.49
CA TRP A 403 -20.30 -5.34 1.53
C TRP A 403 -19.32 -6.48 1.83
N MET A 404 -19.01 -6.72 3.10
CA MET A 404 -18.16 -7.84 3.51
C MET A 404 -18.76 -9.19 3.16
N GLN A 405 -20.07 -9.37 3.39
CA GLN A 405 -20.76 -10.61 3.00
C GLN A 405 -20.78 -10.78 1.47
N ILE A 406 -21.08 -9.72 0.70
CA ILE A 406 -21.03 -9.74 -0.78
C ILE A 406 -19.63 -10.15 -1.27
N LYS A 407 -18.57 -9.63 -0.66
CA LYS A 407 -17.19 -10.00 -1.01
C LYS A 407 -16.90 -11.46 -0.70
N ALA A 408 -17.27 -11.93 0.50
CA ALA A 408 -17.09 -13.34 0.88
C ALA A 408 -17.82 -14.26 -0.10
N ASP A 409 -19.08 -13.96 -0.44
CA ASP A 409 -19.91 -14.76 -1.32
C ASP A 409 -19.37 -14.78 -2.77
N ILE A 410 -19.01 -13.62 -3.32
CA ILE A 410 -18.50 -13.51 -4.69
C ILE A 410 -17.12 -14.18 -4.82
N GLN A 411 -16.23 -13.94 -3.88
CA GLN A 411 -14.85 -14.48 -3.92
C GLN A 411 -14.80 -15.94 -3.46
N ASN A 412 -15.80 -16.43 -2.76
CA ASN A 412 -15.85 -17.74 -2.10
C ASN A 412 -14.69 -17.94 -1.10
N ILE A 413 -14.36 -16.88 -0.36
CA ILE A 413 -13.23 -16.81 0.57
C ILE A 413 -13.74 -16.19 1.87
N PRO A 414 -13.34 -16.69 3.07
CA PRO A 414 -13.70 -16.05 4.32
C PRO A 414 -13.08 -14.66 4.45
N VAL A 415 -13.85 -13.70 4.96
CA VAL A 415 -13.41 -12.30 5.16
C VAL A 415 -13.51 -11.94 6.63
N LYS A 416 -12.38 -11.56 7.24
CA LYS A 416 -12.32 -11.03 8.60
C LYS A 416 -12.24 -9.52 8.58
N ILE A 417 -12.83 -8.86 9.56
CA ILE A 417 -12.68 -7.40 9.73
C ILE A 417 -11.62 -7.13 10.78
N LEU A 418 -10.59 -6.36 10.43
CA LEU A 418 -9.60 -5.87 11.37
C LEU A 418 -10.24 -4.83 12.31
N ARG A 419 -10.00 -4.95 13.63
CA ARG A 419 -10.56 -4.03 14.61
C ARG A 419 -10.06 -2.59 14.45
N SER A 420 -8.80 -2.42 14.08
CA SER A 420 -8.16 -1.12 13.90
C SER A 420 -8.00 -0.82 12.42
N SER A 421 -8.33 0.40 11.99
CA SER A 421 -8.00 0.89 10.64
C SER A 421 -6.50 1.20 10.46
N GLU A 422 -5.73 1.24 11.56
CA GLU A 422 -4.32 1.62 11.58
C GLU A 422 -3.41 0.36 11.56
N GLY A 423 -3.60 -0.50 10.55
CA GLY A 423 -2.81 -1.73 10.37
C GLY A 423 -1.31 -1.46 10.28
N GLY A 424 -0.89 -0.39 9.58
CA GLY A 424 0.52 -0.02 9.44
C GLY A 424 1.21 0.22 10.79
N LEU A 425 0.55 0.96 11.70
CA LEU A 425 1.07 1.22 13.05
C LEU A 425 1.13 -0.07 13.90
N CYS A 426 0.14 -0.95 13.76
CA CYS A 426 0.12 -2.26 14.41
C CYS A 426 1.28 -3.15 13.92
N GLY A 427 1.54 -3.20 12.61
CA GLY A 427 2.66 -3.92 12.03
C GLY A 427 4.02 -3.43 12.53
N CYS A 428 4.20 -2.11 12.64
CA CYS A 428 5.38 -1.51 13.26
C CYS A 428 5.54 -1.95 14.72
N ALA A 429 4.46 -2.01 15.52
CA ALA A 429 4.52 -2.48 16.90
C ALA A 429 4.90 -3.97 16.99
N MET A 430 4.42 -4.80 16.07
CA MET A 430 4.79 -6.21 15.98
C MET A 430 6.29 -6.38 15.71
N LEU A 431 6.87 -5.62 14.77
CA LEU A 431 8.30 -5.63 14.47
C LEU A 431 9.12 -5.22 15.70
N GLN A 432 8.70 -4.19 16.42
CA GLN A 432 9.35 -3.71 17.64
C GLN A 432 9.30 -4.74 18.77
N ALA A 433 8.13 -5.38 18.95
CA ALA A 433 7.97 -6.40 19.99
C ALA A 433 8.91 -7.59 19.77
N VAL A 434 9.07 -8.05 18.53
CA VAL A 434 10.01 -9.13 18.20
C VAL A 434 11.45 -8.65 18.39
N ALA A 435 11.80 -7.47 17.88
CA ALA A 435 13.16 -6.94 17.95
C ALA A 435 13.67 -6.74 19.40
N LEU A 436 12.79 -6.36 20.33
CA LEU A 436 13.12 -6.13 21.73
C LEU A 436 12.87 -7.35 22.63
N GLY A 437 12.42 -8.48 22.11
CA GLY A 437 12.15 -9.70 22.87
C GLY A 437 10.84 -9.66 23.68
N GLY A 438 9.91 -8.75 23.35
CA GLY A 438 8.55 -8.73 23.90
C GLY A 438 7.64 -9.79 23.27
N ALA A 439 8.04 -10.32 22.10
CA ALA A 439 7.48 -11.49 21.47
C ALA A 439 8.62 -12.32 20.86
N LYS A 440 8.49 -13.64 20.81
CA LYS A 440 9.53 -14.54 20.27
C LYS A 440 9.63 -14.47 18.73
N ASP A 441 8.49 -14.22 18.08
CA ASP A 441 8.35 -14.17 16.62
C ASP A 441 7.10 -13.34 16.24
N LEU A 442 6.89 -13.13 14.93
CA LEU A 442 5.74 -12.37 14.43
C LEU A 442 4.40 -13.08 14.65
N TYR A 443 4.36 -14.41 14.83
CA TYR A 443 3.13 -15.13 15.16
C TYR A 443 2.66 -14.80 16.58
N GLU A 444 3.57 -14.82 17.56
CA GLU A 444 3.24 -14.40 18.91
C GLU A 444 2.91 -12.90 18.98
N ALA A 445 3.63 -12.06 18.23
CA ALA A 445 3.32 -10.65 18.11
C ALA A 445 1.90 -10.42 17.52
N ARG A 446 1.51 -11.18 16.50
CA ARG A 446 0.14 -11.15 15.97
C ARG A 446 -0.89 -11.45 17.07
N ASP A 447 -0.67 -12.48 17.85
CA ASP A 447 -1.60 -12.88 18.92
C ASP A 447 -1.70 -11.82 20.04
N ILE A 448 -0.66 -10.99 20.22
CA ILE A 448 -0.63 -9.87 21.15
C ILE A 448 -1.37 -8.64 20.56
N PHE A 449 -1.08 -8.24 19.32
CA PHE A 449 -1.47 -6.93 18.80
C PHE A 449 -2.68 -6.96 17.88
N VAL A 450 -2.91 -8.05 17.14
CA VAL A 450 -3.97 -8.11 16.13
C VAL A 450 -5.29 -8.58 16.75
N ARG A 451 -6.38 -7.88 16.42
CA ARG A 451 -7.74 -8.26 16.86
C ARG A 451 -8.70 -8.14 15.69
N TYR A 452 -9.53 -9.15 15.52
CA TYR A 452 -10.62 -9.15 14.55
C TYR A 452 -11.95 -8.87 15.24
N VAL A 453 -12.85 -8.15 14.55
CA VAL A 453 -14.17 -7.80 15.08
C VAL A 453 -15.20 -8.86 14.71
N LYS A 454 -15.14 -9.29 13.43
CA LYS A 454 -16.14 -10.19 12.84
C LYS A 454 -15.52 -10.97 11.70
N GLU A 455 -16.08 -12.14 11.42
CA GLU A 455 -15.73 -12.99 10.30
C GLU A 455 -17.01 -13.28 9.49
N PHE A 456 -16.88 -13.26 8.17
CA PHE A 456 -17.93 -13.54 7.21
C PHE A 456 -17.52 -14.78 6.41
N GLU A 457 -18.25 -15.86 6.63
CA GLU A 457 -18.11 -17.07 5.82
C GLU A 457 -18.86 -16.93 4.50
N PRO A 458 -18.32 -17.45 3.39
CA PRO A 458 -19.02 -17.43 2.13
C PRO A 458 -20.30 -18.28 2.17
N ASN A 459 -21.41 -17.70 1.69
CA ASN A 459 -22.63 -18.43 1.48
C ASN A 459 -22.58 -19.15 0.12
N HIS A 460 -22.46 -20.46 0.12
CA HIS A 460 -22.34 -21.25 -1.09
C HIS A 460 -23.51 -21.08 -2.09
N THR A 461 -24.74 -20.90 -1.59
CA THR A 461 -25.91 -20.64 -2.42
C THR A 461 -25.78 -19.30 -3.15
N GLN A 462 -25.35 -18.26 -2.44
CA GLN A 462 -25.12 -16.94 -3.03
C GLN A 462 -23.93 -16.97 -3.99
N HIS A 463 -22.85 -17.66 -3.66
CA HIS A 463 -21.71 -17.84 -4.56
C HIS A 463 -22.16 -18.41 -5.91
N ILE A 464 -22.97 -19.48 -5.91
CA ILE A 464 -23.52 -20.07 -7.15
C ILE A 464 -24.43 -19.08 -7.88
N ALA A 465 -25.25 -18.31 -7.15
CA ALA A 465 -26.13 -17.31 -7.76
C ALA A 465 -25.33 -16.20 -8.46
N TYR A 466 -24.18 -15.79 -7.90
CA TYR A 466 -23.30 -14.79 -8.52
C TYR A 466 -22.52 -15.29 -9.74
N GLU A 467 -22.34 -16.61 -9.90
CA GLU A 467 -21.44 -17.16 -10.93
C GLU A 467 -21.85 -16.76 -12.36
N GLY A 468 -23.14 -16.80 -12.67
CA GLY A 468 -23.66 -16.39 -13.99
C GLY A 468 -23.41 -14.91 -14.32
N GLN A 469 -23.49 -14.05 -13.30
CA GLN A 469 -23.21 -12.62 -13.41
C GLN A 469 -21.70 -12.37 -13.56
N TYR A 470 -20.88 -13.08 -12.79
CA TYR A 470 -19.42 -13.01 -12.86
C TYR A 470 -18.86 -13.42 -14.23
N GLN A 471 -19.40 -14.51 -14.85
CA GLN A 471 -18.98 -14.91 -16.19
C GLN A 471 -19.29 -13.86 -17.28
N LYS A 472 -20.33 -13.06 -17.09
CA LYS A 472 -20.62 -11.89 -17.93
C LYS A 472 -19.67 -10.73 -17.65
N TYR A 473 -19.38 -10.50 -16.34
CA TYR A 473 -18.44 -9.46 -15.89
C TYR A 473 -17.05 -9.60 -16.54
N LYS A 474 -16.49 -10.81 -16.55
CA LYS A 474 -15.15 -11.08 -17.16
C LYS A 474 -15.02 -10.65 -18.63
N LYS A 475 -16.14 -10.51 -19.34
CA LYS A 475 -16.15 -10.10 -20.76
C LYS A 475 -16.39 -8.59 -20.92
N LEU A 476 -16.90 -7.93 -19.88
CA LEU A 476 -17.47 -6.59 -19.96
C LEU A 476 -16.43 -5.55 -20.44
N TYR A 477 -15.24 -5.52 -19.81
CA TYR A 477 -14.22 -4.55 -20.18
C TYR A 477 -13.80 -4.66 -21.66
N LYS A 478 -13.51 -5.87 -22.13
CA LYS A 478 -13.09 -6.09 -23.53
C LYS A 478 -14.17 -5.66 -24.50
N THR A 479 -15.43 -6.02 -24.22
CA THR A 479 -16.58 -5.64 -25.05
C THR A 479 -16.75 -4.12 -25.12
N LEU A 480 -16.64 -3.42 -23.99
CA LEU A 480 -16.78 -1.97 -23.95
C LEU A 480 -15.57 -1.25 -24.58
N LYS A 481 -14.37 -1.81 -24.46
CA LYS A 481 -13.15 -1.24 -25.08
C LYS A 481 -13.22 -1.26 -26.61
N GLU A 482 -13.87 -2.27 -27.22
CA GLU A 482 -14.09 -2.35 -28.66
C GLU A 482 -15.11 -1.31 -29.18
N MET A 483 -15.89 -0.70 -28.27
CA MET A 483 -16.92 0.31 -28.61
C MET A 483 -16.38 1.75 -28.53
N ASN A 484 -15.23 1.96 -27.91
CA ASN A 484 -14.58 3.25 -27.72
C ASN A 484 -13.34 3.37 -28.61
#